data_57ed9dbbdc08a66bfb5c6087add79b97
#
_entry.id   57ed9dbbdc08a66bfb5c6087add79b97
#
_cell.length_a   1.000
_cell.length_b   1.000
_cell.length_c   1.000
_cell.angle_alpha   90.00
_cell.angle_beta   90.00
_cell.angle_gamma   90.00
#
_symmetry.space_group_name_H-M   'P 1'
#
loop_
_entity.id
_entity.type
_entity.pdbx_description
1 polymer ?
#
loop_
_entity_poly.entity_id
_entity_poly.type
_entity_poly.pdbx_seq_one_letter_code
_entity_poly.pdbx_strand_id
1 'polypeptide(L)'
;MKHRPSLLIIFLTVFIDLIGFGIVLPLLPRYADKFGAGGFMIGLIIASFSVMQFFFAPAWGRLSDRIGRRPVLLMSTAGAAVSYVLFALAAWPGLSPATALTILLTSRVFAGICGANISVASAYIADVTPPDKRSRGMGFIGMAFGIGFIVGPVIGALSASYLGLQGPGWVAAGICATNFLLAFFILAESRQPGALPAAPRPKLAQWAHALKLRHVGFLIGLYFLATFCFACFESTLPLLLGSPDFHPDDFRQPIALAGKIASGTDPVAVHVRSLLPPDAVRALGDPGTTPLKARRELYFEINRLLKSPDLYAAAAWQNLKLSPEAQRLLAAPPTLERNRRLNRLLLETAYPEDLRPQKFYYDERHIGYLFAFCGLMSALVQGGMIGRLVKRFGEPALIRSSLIAVGGSLLIIPYAGNLGVLLLGLALVAMSSGLNRAPTMGLISIFTPAEEQGAILGVTQSAGTLGRIFGPLFATSAYALYPHSPYVVAAILCLLAGLVAMKKLPPRTAIPAHQPPSAPI
;
A
#
# COMPACT_ATOMS: atom_id res chain seq x y z
N MET A 1 -4.81 -42.08 -3.53
CA MET A 1 -4.32 -41.92 -2.14
C MET A 1 -5.14 -40.81 -1.48
N LYS A 2 -5.88 -41.06 -0.40
CA LYS A 2 -6.55 -40.01 0.38
C LYS A 2 -5.48 -39.29 1.20
N HIS A 3 -5.04 -38.10 0.73
CA HIS A 3 -4.13 -37.25 1.48
C HIS A 3 -4.81 -36.80 2.79
N ARG A 4 -4.07 -36.82 3.90
CA ARG A 4 -4.56 -36.31 5.18
C ARG A 4 -4.47 -34.79 5.19
N PRO A 5 -5.47 -34.07 5.74
CA PRO A 5 -5.39 -32.62 5.88
C PRO A 5 -4.12 -32.21 6.65
N SER A 6 -3.38 -31.21 6.15
CA SER A 6 -2.08 -30.81 6.69
C SER A 6 -1.98 -29.30 6.83
N LEU A 7 -1.48 -28.83 7.97
CA LEU A 7 -1.15 -27.43 8.23
C LEU A 7 -0.10 -26.88 7.27
N LEU A 8 0.88 -27.70 6.89
CA LEU A 8 1.93 -27.27 5.96
C LEU A 8 1.38 -27.00 4.57
N ILE A 9 0.45 -27.85 4.08
CA ILE A 9 -0.11 -27.70 2.74
C ILE A 9 -0.97 -26.43 2.65
N ILE A 10 -1.84 -26.18 3.62
CA ILE A 10 -2.65 -24.96 3.62
C ILE A 10 -1.77 -23.72 3.81
N PHE A 11 -0.72 -23.78 4.63
CA PHE A 11 0.26 -22.71 4.75
C PHE A 11 0.92 -22.38 3.41
N LEU A 12 1.42 -23.40 2.69
CA LEU A 12 2.04 -23.22 1.37
C LEU A 12 1.04 -22.63 0.37
N THR A 13 -0.21 -23.12 0.36
CA THR A 13 -1.26 -22.60 -0.53
C THR A 13 -1.52 -21.10 -0.27
N VAL A 14 -1.67 -20.70 0.99
CA VAL A 14 -1.88 -19.30 1.37
C VAL A 14 -0.64 -18.45 1.09
N PHE A 15 0.54 -18.97 1.39
CA PHE A 15 1.81 -18.28 1.18
C PHE A 15 2.06 -17.98 -0.31
N ILE A 16 1.86 -18.96 -1.17
CA ILE A 16 2.05 -18.78 -2.62
C ILE A 16 1.03 -17.78 -3.18
N ASP A 17 -0.22 -17.81 -2.72
CA ASP A 17 -1.26 -16.85 -3.10
C ASP A 17 -0.88 -15.41 -2.69
N LEU A 18 -0.31 -15.26 -1.48
CA LEU A 18 0.16 -13.97 -0.97
C LEU A 18 1.42 -13.45 -1.67
N ILE A 19 2.28 -14.32 -2.22
CA ILE A 19 3.36 -13.90 -3.11
C ILE A 19 2.78 -13.22 -4.35
N GLY A 20 1.79 -13.84 -5.01
CA GLY A 20 1.10 -13.26 -6.17
C GLY A 20 0.51 -11.87 -5.87
N PHE A 21 -0.13 -11.72 -4.71
CA PHE A 21 -0.62 -10.43 -4.24
C PHE A 21 0.51 -9.40 -4.02
N GLY A 22 1.60 -9.81 -3.35
CA GLY A 22 2.76 -8.97 -3.07
C GLY A 22 3.53 -8.52 -4.32
N ILE A 23 3.52 -9.31 -5.40
CA ILE A 23 4.12 -8.95 -6.70
C ILE A 23 3.46 -7.69 -7.27
N VAL A 24 2.14 -7.64 -7.24
CA VAL A 24 1.36 -6.62 -7.97
C VAL A 24 1.13 -5.36 -7.14
N LEU A 25 1.00 -5.49 -5.83
CA LEU A 25 0.57 -4.41 -4.94
C LEU A 25 1.43 -3.14 -5.06
N PRO A 26 2.77 -3.17 -4.98
CA PRO A 26 3.61 -1.96 -5.08
C PRO A 26 3.64 -1.36 -6.49
N LEU A 27 3.34 -2.16 -7.51
CA LEU A 27 3.40 -1.72 -8.92
C LEU A 27 2.09 -1.09 -9.38
N LEU A 28 0.98 -1.45 -8.75
CA LEU A 28 -0.37 -1.08 -9.15
C LEU A 28 -0.59 0.44 -9.28
N PRO A 29 -0.18 1.28 -8.31
CA PRO A 29 -0.33 2.73 -8.42
C PRO A 29 0.40 3.31 -9.63
N ARG A 30 1.63 2.84 -9.89
CA ARG A 30 2.45 3.29 -11.02
C ARG A 30 1.90 2.83 -12.38
N TYR A 31 1.33 1.63 -12.44
CA TYR A 31 0.70 1.13 -13.68
C TYR A 31 -0.53 1.95 -14.03
N ALA A 32 -1.39 2.22 -13.05
CA ALA A 32 -2.54 3.08 -13.24
C ALA A 32 -2.14 4.50 -13.67
N ASP A 33 -1.10 5.09 -13.04
CA ASP A 33 -0.56 6.40 -13.42
C ASP A 33 0.02 6.38 -14.85
N LYS A 34 0.79 5.35 -15.22
CA LYS A 34 1.32 5.17 -16.59
C LYS A 34 0.22 5.05 -17.65
N PHE A 35 -0.93 4.49 -17.29
CA PHE A 35 -2.11 4.41 -18.17
C PHE A 35 -2.96 5.69 -18.15
N GLY A 36 -2.48 6.77 -17.50
CA GLY A 36 -3.13 8.07 -17.47
C GLY A 36 -4.27 8.19 -16.47
N ALA A 37 -4.32 7.34 -15.44
CA ALA A 37 -5.34 7.44 -14.40
C ALA A 37 -5.12 8.69 -13.54
N GLY A 38 -6.19 9.44 -13.29
CA GLY A 38 -6.20 10.47 -12.25
C GLY A 38 -6.18 9.86 -10.84
N GLY A 39 -5.82 10.66 -9.83
CA GLY A 39 -5.63 10.18 -8.45
C GLY A 39 -6.81 9.38 -7.90
N PHE A 40 -8.05 9.82 -8.12
CA PHE A 40 -9.24 9.08 -7.69
C PHE A 40 -9.34 7.69 -8.36
N MET A 41 -9.05 7.58 -9.67
CA MET A 41 -9.09 6.32 -10.40
C MET A 41 -8.01 5.35 -9.89
N ILE A 42 -6.79 5.84 -9.59
CA ILE A 42 -5.73 5.04 -8.97
C ILE A 42 -6.23 4.47 -7.64
N GLY A 43 -6.80 5.31 -6.79
CA GLY A 43 -7.38 4.90 -5.51
C GLY A 43 -8.51 3.88 -5.66
N LEU A 44 -9.38 4.07 -6.64
CA LEU A 44 -10.49 3.15 -6.94
C LEU A 44 -9.99 1.77 -7.37
N ILE A 45 -8.98 1.71 -8.24
CA ILE A 45 -8.36 0.46 -8.69
C ILE A 45 -7.75 -0.30 -7.50
N ILE A 46 -7.05 0.40 -6.60
CA ILE A 46 -6.46 -0.22 -5.40
C ILE A 46 -7.56 -0.66 -4.42
N ALA A 47 -8.53 0.20 -4.15
CA ALA A 47 -9.61 -0.06 -3.19
C ALA A 47 -10.55 -1.17 -3.66
N SER A 48 -10.76 -1.34 -4.98
CA SER A 48 -11.71 -2.31 -5.55
C SER A 48 -11.46 -3.74 -5.08
N PHE A 49 -10.19 -4.13 -4.93
CA PHE A 49 -9.82 -5.41 -4.33
C PHE A 49 -10.38 -5.57 -2.91
N SER A 50 -10.17 -4.57 -2.05
CA SER A 50 -10.63 -4.60 -0.66
C SER A 50 -12.15 -4.50 -0.54
N VAL A 51 -12.80 -3.75 -1.44
CA VAL A 51 -14.27 -3.68 -1.54
C VAL A 51 -14.85 -5.06 -1.83
N MET A 52 -14.34 -5.73 -2.86
CA MET A 52 -14.80 -7.07 -3.21
C MET A 52 -14.50 -8.08 -2.11
N GLN A 53 -13.31 -8.02 -1.51
CA GLN A 53 -12.97 -8.87 -0.37
C GLN A 53 -13.92 -8.66 0.81
N PHE A 54 -14.32 -7.43 1.10
CA PHE A 54 -15.28 -7.12 2.17
C PHE A 54 -16.63 -7.80 1.95
N PHE A 55 -17.17 -7.74 0.74
CA PHE A 55 -18.47 -8.32 0.42
C PHE A 55 -18.41 -9.85 0.24
N PHE A 56 -17.37 -10.36 -0.39
CA PHE A 56 -17.29 -11.77 -0.77
C PHE A 56 -16.68 -12.69 0.30
N ALA A 57 -15.88 -12.21 1.24
CA ALA A 57 -15.35 -13.04 2.31
C ALA A 57 -16.45 -13.77 3.12
N PRO A 58 -17.58 -13.14 3.48
CA PRO A 58 -18.71 -13.82 4.10
C PRO A 58 -19.37 -14.88 3.20
N ALA A 59 -19.43 -14.61 1.90
CA ALA A 59 -20.04 -15.54 0.93
C ALA A 59 -19.19 -16.80 0.76
N TRP A 60 -17.87 -16.64 0.55
CA TRP A 60 -16.91 -17.75 0.46
C TRP A 60 -16.89 -18.60 1.72
N GLY A 61 -16.93 -17.99 2.90
CA GLY A 61 -17.01 -18.73 4.15
C GLY A 61 -18.27 -19.60 4.23
N ARG A 62 -19.45 -19.03 3.95
CA ARG A 62 -20.73 -19.80 3.93
C ARG A 62 -20.72 -20.90 2.86
N LEU A 63 -20.19 -20.61 1.69
CA LEU A 63 -20.07 -21.59 0.63
C LEU A 63 -19.18 -22.75 1.06
N SER A 64 -18.02 -22.43 1.68
CA SER A 64 -17.10 -23.46 2.19
C SER A 64 -17.68 -24.30 3.33
N ASP A 65 -18.64 -23.73 4.10
CA ASP A 65 -19.40 -24.48 5.10
C ASP A 65 -20.41 -25.46 4.45
N ARG A 66 -20.81 -25.24 3.20
CA ARG A 66 -21.77 -26.10 2.49
C ARG A 66 -21.09 -27.16 1.64
N ILE A 67 -20.18 -26.75 0.75
CA ILE A 67 -19.56 -27.63 -0.26
C ILE A 67 -18.19 -28.17 0.14
N GLY A 68 -17.64 -27.74 1.30
CA GLY A 68 -16.30 -28.10 1.77
C GLY A 68 -15.28 -26.97 1.58
N ARG A 69 -14.15 -27.08 2.30
CA ARG A 69 -13.07 -26.07 2.26
C ARG A 69 -12.25 -26.17 0.98
N ARG A 70 -11.91 -27.39 0.58
CA ARG A 70 -11.07 -27.67 -0.60
C ARG A 70 -11.64 -27.11 -1.90
N PRO A 71 -12.90 -27.37 -2.31
CA PRO A 71 -13.46 -26.82 -3.56
C PRO A 71 -13.39 -25.29 -3.61
N VAL A 72 -13.69 -24.62 -2.49
CA VAL A 72 -13.68 -23.16 -2.42
C VAL A 72 -12.28 -22.59 -2.55
N LEU A 73 -11.28 -23.20 -1.89
CA LEU A 73 -9.88 -22.80 -2.03
C LEU A 73 -9.36 -23.01 -3.46
N LEU A 74 -9.74 -24.10 -4.12
CA LEU A 74 -9.38 -24.35 -5.53
C LEU A 74 -10.01 -23.34 -6.48
N MET A 75 -11.29 -23.02 -6.32
CA MET A 75 -11.94 -21.95 -7.11
C MET A 75 -11.26 -20.60 -6.91
N SER A 76 -10.88 -20.29 -5.69
CA SER A 76 -10.18 -19.05 -5.34
C SER A 76 -8.79 -18.97 -5.98
N THR A 77 -7.96 -19.99 -5.87
CA THR A 77 -6.60 -20.00 -6.45
C THR A 77 -6.62 -20.00 -7.98
N ALA A 78 -7.57 -20.71 -8.62
CA ALA A 78 -7.78 -20.65 -10.05
C ALA A 78 -8.20 -19.23 -10.50
N GLY A 79 -9.16 -18.63 -9.80
CA GLY A 79 -9.60 -17.27 -10.09
C GLY A 79 -8.50 -16.22 -9.86
N ALA A 80 -7.64 -16.41 -8.86
CA ALA A 80 -6.46 -15.57 -8.66
C ALA A 80 -5.52 -15.62 -9.87
N ALA A 81 -5.22 -16.82 -10.39
CA ALA A 81 -4.40 -16.97 -11.60
C ALA A 81 -5.01 -16.21 -12.80
N VAL A 82 -6.33 -16.36 -13.04
CA VAL A 82 -7.04 -15.63 -14.11
C VAL A 82 -6.97 -14.12 -13.90
N SER A 83 -7.12 -13.65 -12.65
CA SER A 83 -7.03 -12.21 -12.36
C SER A 83 -5.66 -11.61 -12.69
N TYR A 84 -4.58 -12.36 -12.48
CA TYR A 84 -3.22 -11.92 -12.84
C TYR A 84 -2.94 -12.01 -14.34
N VAL A 85 -3.57 -12.94 -15.06
CA VAL A 85 -3.59 -12.89 -16.55
C VAL A 85 -4.24 -11.59 -17.02
N LEU A 86 -5.41 -11.22 -16.49
CA LEU A 86 -6.05 -9.94 -16.82
C LEU A 86 -5.14 -8.75 -16.49
N PHE A 87 -4.42 -8.80 -15.34
CA PHE A 87 -3.45 -7.77 -15.01
C PHE A 87 -2.33 -7.65 -16.04
N ALA A 88 -1.79 -8.77 -16.52
CA ALA A 88 -0.78 -8.76 -17.59
C ALA A 88 -1.34 -8.20 -18.90
N LEU A 89 -2.55 -8.58 -19.27
CA LEU A 89 -3.24 -8.10 -20.48
C LEU A 89 -3.54 -6.60 -20.43
N ALA A 90 -3.73 -6.00 -19.25
CA ALA A 90 -3.90 -4.55 -19.12
C ALA A 90 -2.69 -3.74 -19.64
N ALA A 91 -1.50 -4.35 -19.62
CA ALA A 91 -0.26 -3.75 -20.11
C ALA A 91 0.07 -4.17 -21.56
N TRP A 92 -0.89 -4.70 -22.32
CA TRP A 92 -0.66 -5.15 -23.70
C TRP A 92 -0.35 -3.96 -24.62
N PRO A 93 0.69 -4.05 -25.50
CA PRO A 93 1.02 -2.98 -26.42
C PRO A 93 -0.13 -2.62 -27.36
N GLY A 94 -0.36 -1.34 -27.59
CA GLY A 94 -1.39 -0.86 -28.52
C GLY A 94 -2.79 -0.70 -27.92
N LEU A 95 -3.00 -1.01 -26.63
CA LEU A 95 -4.27 -0.73 -25.96
C LEU A 95 -4.47 0.77 -25.75
N SER A 96 -5.71 1.23 -25.91
CA SER A 96 -6.05 2.59 -25.48
C SER A 96 -5.93 2.72 -23.95
N PRO A 97 -5.58 3.92 -23.41
CA PRO A 97 -5.51 4.14 -21.98
C PRO A 97 -6.80 3.73 -21.23
N ALA A 98 -7.96 4.03 -21.81
CA ALA A 98 -9.26 3.68 -21.22
C ALA A 98 -9.45 2.15 -21.16
N THR A 99 -9.09 1.43 -22.22
CA THR A 99 -9.17 -0.04 -22.25
C THR A 99 -8.21 -0.66 -21.24
N ALA A 100 -6.96 -0.19 -21.16
CA ALA A 100 -5.98 -0.66 -20.20
C ALA A 100 -6.45 -0.47 -18.75
N LEU A 101 -6.99 0.71 -18.40
CA LEU A 101 -7.55 0.99 -17.08
C LEU A 101 -8.78 0.12 -16.77
N THR A 102 -9.64 -0.10 -17.75
CA THR A 102 -10.83 -0.98 -17.57
C THR A 102 -10.42 -2.42 -17.29
N ILE A 103 -9.46 -2.97 -18.04
CA ILE A 103 -8.93 -4.31 -17.81
C ILE A 103 -8.25 -4.38 -16.45
N LEU A 104 -7.46 -3.35 -16.09
CA LEU A 104 -6.79 -3.26 -14.81
C LEU A 104 -7.79 -3.26 -13.64
N LEU A 105 -8.84 -2.44 -13.70
CA LEU A 105 -9.91 -2.40 -12.70
C LEU A 105 -10.62 -3.75 -12.61
N THR A 106 -10.99 -4.35 -13.76
CA THR A 106 -11.63 -5.66 -13.80
C THR A 106 -10.77 -6.73 -13.16
N SER A 107 -9.45 -6.71 -13.43
CA SER A 107 -8.52 -7.64 -12.79
C SER A 107 -8.52 -7.49 -11.26
N ARG A 108 -8.61 -6.26 -10.72
CA ARG A 108 -8.62 -6.01 -9.29
C ARG A 108 -9.94 -6.40 -8.62
N VAL A 109 -11.07 -6.13 -9.29
CA VAL A 109 -12.39 -6.60 -8.86
C VAL A 109 -12.40 -8.12 -8.77
N PHE A 110 -11.96 -8.80 -9.83
CA PHE A 110 -11.93 -10.26 -9.87
C PHE A 110 -10.94 -10.85 -8.85
N ALA A 111 -9.75 -10.26 -8.73
CA ALA A 111 -8.79 -10.64 -7.68
C ALA A 111 -9.37 -10.49 -6.28
N GLY A 112 -10.13 -9.43 -6.01
CA GLY A 112 -10.77 -9.20 -4.71
C GLY A 112 -11.87 -10.21 -4.39
N ILE A 113 -12.66 -10.60 -5.38
CA ILE A 113 -13.66 -11.67 -5.26
C ILE A 113 -12.96 -12.98 -4.90
N CYS A 114 -11.93 -13.37 -5.65
CA CYS A 114 -11.21 -14.61 -5.45
C CYS A 114 -10.32 -14.57 -4.20
N GLY A 115 -9.66 -13.46 -3.91
CA GLY A 115 -8.78 -13.28 -2.74
C GLY A 115 -9.49 -13.21 -1.38
N ALA A 116 -10.82 -13.31 -1.34
CA ALA A 116 -11.60 -13.40 -0.11
C ALA A 116 -11.49 -14.77 0.62
N ASN A 117 -10.54 -15.61 0.21
CA ASN A 117 -10.34 -16.99 0.68
C ASN A 117 -9.64 -17.11 2.04
N ILE A 118 -9.04 -16.04 2.57
CA ILE A 118 -8.32 -16.08 3.86
C ILE A 118 -9.23 -16.56 5.00
N SER A 119 -10.53 -16.21 4.95
CA SER A 119 -11.52 -16.71 5.90
C SER A 119 -11.69 -18.24 5.82
N VAL A 120 -11.65 -18.79 4.60
CA VAL A 120 -11.75 -20.23 4.35
C VAL A 120 -10.48 -20.96 4.78
N ALA A 121 -9.30 -20.37 4.51
CA ALA A 121 -8.02 -20.90 4.97
C ALA A 121 -7.95 -20.91 6.51
N SER A 122 -8.44 -19.86 7.17
CA SER A 122 -8.54 -19.83 8.64
C SER A 122 -9.45 -20.93 9.18
N ALA A 123 -10.59 -21.16 8.52
CA ALA A 123 -11.50 -22.25 8.88
C ALA A 123 -10.84 -23.63 8.67
N TYR A 124 -10.14 -23.83 7.54
CA TYR A 124 -9.37 -25.05 7.29
C TYR A 124 -8.35 -25.32 8.41
N ILE A 125 -7.58 -24.29 8.81
CA ILE A 125 -6.61 -24.39 9.91
C ILE A 125 -7.32 -24.77 11.21
N ALA A 126 -8.48 -24.17 11.51
CA ALA A 126 -9.25 -24.49 12.70
C ALA A 126 -9.77 -25.95 12.70
N ASP A 127 -10.12 -26.49 11.51
CA ASP A 127 -10.60 -27.87 11.35
C ASP A 127 -9.48 -28.89 11.61
N VAL A 128 -8.22 -28.57 11.24
CA VAL A 128 -7.08 -29.51 11.32
C VAL A 128 -6.22 -29.31 12.56
N THR A 129 -6.52 -28.29 13.40
CA THR A 129 -5.71 -27.94 14.56
C THR A 129 -6.49 -28.12 15.85
N PRO A 130 -5.97 -28.86 16.85
CA PRO A 130 -6.57 -28.97 18.18
C PRO A 130 -6.80 -27.59 18.81
N PRO A 131 -7.84 -27.42 19.65
CA PRO A 131 -8.22 -26.13 20.24
C PRO A 131 -7.06 -25.40 20.95
N ASP A 132 -6.23 -26.13 21.68
CA ASP A 132 -5.06 -25.61 22.42
C ASP A 132 -3.96 -25.05 21.51
N LYS A 133 -3.88 -25.49 20.24
CA LYS A 133 -2.86 -25.08 19.26
C LYS A 133 -3.39 -24.15 18.16
N ARG A 134 -4.69 -23.81 18.16
CA ARG A 134 -5.32 -22.97 17.10
C ARG A 134 -4.66 -21.61 16.94
N SER A 135 -4.30 -20.94 18.04
CA SER A 135 -3.59 -19.66 17.99
C SER A 135 -2.26 -19.76 17.24
N ARG A 136 -1.52 -20.85 17.46
CA ARG A 136 -0.27 -21.12 16.72
C ARG A 136 -0.54 -21.40 15.24
N GLY A 137 -1.60 -22.17 14.94
CA GLY A 137 -2.03 -22.45 13.56
C GLY A 137 -2.40 -21.16 12.81
N MET A 138 -3.15 -20.23 13.44
CA MET A 138 -3.49 -18.94 12.85
C MET A 138 -2.26 -18.05 12.64
N GLY A 139 -1.22 -18.20 13.45
CA GLY A 139 0.06 -17.52 13.29
C GLY A 139 0.74 -17.81 11.95
N PHE A 140 0.51 -18.99 11.35
CA PHE A 140 1.02 -19.32 10.02
C PHE A 140 0.47 -18.41 8.92
N ILE A 141 -0.78 -17.95 9.02
CA ILE A 141 -1.34 -16.96 8.07
C ILE A 141 -0.57 -15.64 8.18
N GLY A 142 -0.32 -15.18 9.40
CA GLY A 142 0.48 -13.96 9.63
C GLY A 142 1.90 -14.09 9.09
N MET A 143 2.53 -15.27 9.28
CA MET A 143 3.86 -15.56 8.72
C MET A 143 3.84 -15.57 7.18
N ALA A 144 2.83 -16.18 6.56
CA ALA A 144 2.65 -16.18 5.11
C ALA A 144 2.51 -14.76 4.54
N PHE A 145 1.73 -13.88 5.21
CA PHE A 145 1.67 -12.46 4.88
C PHE A 145 3.05 -11.80 4.98
N GLY A 146 3.75 -11.97 6.10
CA GLY A 146 5.07 -11.35 6.31
C GLY A 146 6.07 -11.72 5.21
N ILE A 147 6.23 -13.03 4.93
CA ILE A 147 7.18 -13.52 3.92
C ILE A 147 6.71 -13.14 2.50
N GLY A 148 5.39 -13.22 2.21
CA GLY A 148 4.82 -12.82 0.93
C GLY A 148 5.08 -11.34 0.61
N PHE A 149 5.00 -10.46 1.60
CA PHE A 149 5.32 -9.03 1.48
C PHE A 149 6.82 -8.72 1.39
N ILE A 150 7.71 -9.67 1.73
CA ILE A 150 9.15 -9.54 1.47
C ILE A 150 9.46 -10.01 0.05
N VAL A 151 9.05 -11.23 -0.29
CA VAL A 151 9.42 -11.92 -1.52
C VAL A 151 8.65 -11.38 -2.74
N GLY A 152 7.35 -11.07 -2.57
CA GLY A 152 6.48 -10.60 -3.64
C GLY A 152 7.00 -9.34 -4.36
N PRO A 153 7.26 -8.24 -3.65
CA PRO A 153 7.77 -7.01 -4.26
C PRO A 153 9.09 -7.19 -5.00
N VAL A 154 9.99 -8.05 -4.51
CA VAL A 154 11.27 -8.35 -5.19
C VAL A 154 11.01 -9.07 -6.51
N ILE A 155 10.18 -10.11 -6.50
CA ILE A 155 9.81 -10.84 -7.73
C ILE A 155 9.10 -9.90 -8.70
N GLY A 156 8.18 -9.07 -8.21
CA GLY A 156 7.46 -8.07 -9.00
C GLY A 156 8.39 -7.08 -9.68
N ALA A 157 9.32 -6.54 -8.91
CA ALA A 157 10.32 -5.60 -9.39
C ALA A 157 11.25 -6.20 -10.46
N LEU A 158 11.77 -7.40 -10.20
CA LEU A 158 12.63 -8.11 -11.15
C LEU A 158 11.86 -8.47 -12.43
N SER A 159 10.65 -9.01 -12.31
CA SER A 159 9.84 -9.36 -13.47
C SER A 159 9.46 -8.13 -14.31
N ALA A 160 9.15 -6.99 -13.70
CA ALA A 160 8.91 -5.73 -14.41
C ALA A 160 10.15 -5.27 -15.17
N SER A 161 11.34 -5.45 -14.60
CA SER A 161 12.59 -5.03 -15.21
C SER A 161 13.05 -5.89 -16.36
N TYR A 162 12.90 -7.21 -16.26
CA TYR A 162 13.38 -8.15 -17.28
C TYR A 162 12.33 -8.48 -18.35
N LEU A 163 11.06 -8.49 -17.99
CA LEU A 163 9.95 -8.89 -18.87
C LEU A 163 9.03 -7.71 -19.23
N GLY A 164 9.38 -6.48 -18.81
CA GLY A 164 8.58 -5.29 -19.05
C GLY A 164 7.28 -5.25 -18.22
N LEU A 165 6.37 -4.32 -18.59
CA LEU A 165 5.15 -4.04 -17.84
C LEU A 165 4.21 -5.25 -17.70
N GLN A 166 4.22 -6.20 -18.62
CA GLN A 166 3.40 -7.41 -18.52
C GLN A 166 3.99 -8.47 -17.57
N GLY A 167 5.32 -8.42 -17.36
CA GLY A 167 6.08 -9.43 -16.64
C GLY A 167 5.51 -9.79 -15.26
N PRO A 168 5.25 -8.83 -14.38
CA PRO A 168 4.68 -9.10 -13.06
C PRO A 168 3.36 -9.86 -13.10
N GLY A 169 2.49 -9.52 -14.05
CA GLY A 169 1.21 -10.20 -14.24
C GLY A 169 1.39 -11.67 -14.67
N TRP A 170 2.24 -11.92 -15.66
CA TRP A 170 2.51 -13.30 -16.12
C TRP A 170 3.19 -14.14 -15.05
N VAL A 171 4.17 -13.59 -14.33
CA VAL A 171 4.85 -14.30 -13.25
C VAL A 171 3.89 -14.61 -12.11
N ALA A 172 3.06 -13.64 -11.68
CA ALA A 172 2.04 -13.88 -10.65
C ALA A 172 1.00 -14.92 -11.10
N ALA A 173 0.55 -14.86 -12.36
CA ALA A 173 -0.38 -15.84 -12.93
C ALA A 173 0.23 -17.25 -12.92
N GLY A 174 1.50 -17.40 -13.34
CA GLY A 174 2.22 -18.68 -13.33
C GLY A 174 2.37 -19.25 -11.92
N ILE A 175 2.74 -18.41 -10.94
CA ILE A 175 2.86 -18.79 -9.53
C ILE A 175 1.50 -19.25 -8.98
N CYS A 176 0.41 -18.50 -9.25
CA CYS A 176 -0.93 -18.89 -8.79
C CYS A 176 -1.49 -20.11 -9.52
N ALA A 177 -1.20 -20.28 -10.81
CA ALA A 177 -1.56 -21.49 -11.54
C ALA A 177 -0.82 -22.72 -10.99
N THR A 178 0.46 -22.60 -10.68
CA THR A 178 1.23 -23.65 -10.00
C THR A 178 0.65 -23.96 -8.63
N ASN A 179 0.26 -22.93 -7.86
CA ASN A 179 -0.41 -23.10 -6.56
C ASN A 179 -1.74 -23.87 -6.72
N PHE A 180 -2.53 -23.50 -7.74
CA PHE A 180 -3.78 -24.21 -8.04
C PHE A 180 -3.52 -25.71 -8.34
N LEU A 181 -2.55 -26.02 -9.19
CA LEU A 181 -2.20 -27.41 -9.52
C LEU A 181 -1.72 -28.19 -8.29
N LEU A 182 -0.81 -27.58 -7.49
CA LEU A 182 -0.36 -28.20 -6.25
C LEU A 182 -1.52 -28.46 -5.28
N ALA A 183 -2.38 -27.45 -5.08
CA ALA A 183 -3.56 -27.59 -4.22
C ALA A 183 -4.55 -28.64 -4.79
N PHE A 184 -4.73 -28.71 -6.10
CA PHE A 184 -5.61 -29.69 -6.73
C PHE A 184 -5.18 -31.12 -6.46
N PHE A 185 -3.89 -31.41 -6.51
CA PHE A 185 -3.38 -32.77 -6.27
C PHE A 185 -3.16 -33.10 -4.80
N ILE A 186 -2.74 -32.13 -3.98
CA ILE A 186 -2.22 -32.40 -2.62
C ILE A 186 -3.18 -31.94 -1.51
N LEU A 187 -4.00 -30.88 -1.74
CA LEU A 187 -4.87 -30.35 -0.70
C LEU A 187 -6.03 -31.32 -0.42
N ALA A 188 -6.10 -31.84 0.80
CA ALA A 188 -7.19 -32.70 1.24
C ALA A 188 -8.38 -31.85 1.77
N GLU A 189 -9.58 -32.43 1.78
CA GLU A 189 -10.74 -31.80 2.44
C GLU A 189 -10.57 -31.87 3.97
N SER A 190 -10.76 -30.74 4.65
CA SER A 190 -10.64 -30.68 6.11
C SER A 190 -11.98 -30.80 6.83
N ARG A 191 -13.07 -30.50 6.14
CA ARG A 191 -14.41 -30.52 6.74
C ARG A 191 -14.86 -31.96 7.01
N GLN A 192 -15.27 -32.22 8.24
CA GLN A 192 -15.88 -33.50 8.61
C GLN A 192 -17.37 -33.53 8.23
N PRO A 193 -17.88 -34.65 7.71
CA PRO A 193 -19.30 -34.82 7.50
C PRO A 193 -20.09 -34.64 8.81
N GLY A 194 -21.15 -33.82 8.79
CA GLY A 194 -21.98 -33.56 9.97
C GLY A 194 -21.53 -32.42 10.89
N ALA A 195 -20.43 -31.71 10.55
CA ALA A 195 -20.04 -30.52 11.31
C ALA A 195 -21.14 -29.44 11.27
N LEU A 196 -21.52 -28.92 12.44
CA LEU A 196 -22.48 -27.83 12.57
C LEU A 196 -22.02 -26.60 11.81
N PRO A 197 -22.93 -25.82 11.18
CA PRO A 197 -22.59 -24.57 10.56
C PRO A 197 -21.89 -23.62 11.54
N ALA A 198 -20.88 -22.89 11.08
CA ALA A 198 -20.22 -21.88 11.90
C ALA A 198 -21.24 -20.84 12.42
N ALA A 199 -20.97 -20.32 13.62
CA ALA A 199 -21.81 -19.34 14.28
C ALA A 199 -22.16 -18.15 13.35
N PRO A 200 -23.38 -17.56 13.49
CA PRO A 200 -23.82 -16.47 12.62
C PRO A 200 -22.86 -15.28 12.69
N ARG A 201 -22.52 -14.76 11.52
CA ARG A 201 -21.58 -13.64 11.36
C ARG A 201 -22.18 -12.31 11.82
N PRO A 202 -21.32 -11.30 12.14
CA PRO A 202 -21.78 -10.02 12.66
C PRO A 202 -22.83 -9.36 11.77
N LYS A 203 -23.98 -9.11 12.34
CA LYS A 203 -25.04 -8.23 11.80
C LYS A 203 -24.70 -6.79 12.16
N LEU A 204 -25.29 -5.79 11.49
CA LEU A 204 -25.14 -4.37 11.82
C LEU A 204 -25.34 -4.06 13.32
N ALA A 205 -26.25 -4.82 13.97
CA ALA A 205 -26.47 -4.74 15.42
C ALA A 205 -25.21 -5.08 16.24
N GLN A 206 -24.37 -5.99 15.76
CA GLN A 206 -23.10 -6.34 16.44
C GLN A 206 -22.04 -5.25 16.28
N TRP A 207 -22.04 -4.50 15.18
CA TRP A 207 -21.21 -3.31 15.04
C TRP A 207 -21.57 -2.26 16.09
N ALA A 208 -22.89 -1.96 16.20
CA ALA A 208 -23.37 -1.00 17.19
C ALA A 208 -23.04 -1.46 18.63
N HIS A 209 -23.18 -2.76 18.91
CA HIS A 209 -22.81 -3.34 20.19
C HIS A 209 -21.31 -3.24 20.46
N ALA A 210 -20.46 -3.69 19.52
CA ALA A 210 -19.00 -3.64 19.66
C ALA A 210 -18.48 -2.21 19.88
N LEU A 211 -19.05 -1.22 19.18
CA LEU A 211 -18.66 0.19 19.32
C LEU A 211 -19.12 0.81 20.66
N LYS A 212 -20.18 0.28 21.29
CA LYS A 212 -20.66 0.73 22.60
C LYS A 212 -19.89 0.15 23.78
N LEU A 213 -19.20 -0.97 23.61
CA LEU A 213 -18.38 -1.57 24.68
C LEU A 213 -17.25 -0.62 25.10
N ARG A 214 -17.15 -0.40 26.42
CA ARG A 214 -16.12 0.46 27.00
C ARG A 214 -14.73 -0.03 26.56
N HIS A 215 -13.89 0.86 26.06
CA HIS A 215 -12.56 0.62 25.50
C HIS A 215 -12.50 -0.13 24.16
N VAL A 216 -13.41 -1.08 23.88
CA VAL A 216 -13.39 -1.87 22.64
C VAL A 216 -13.69 -1.01 21.42
N GLY A 217 -14.75 -0.18 21.46
CA GLY A 217 -15.08 0.74 20.37
C GLY A 217 -13.94 1.71 20.04
N PHE A 218 -13.26 2.22 21.08
CA PHE A 218 -12.08 3.07 20.89
C PHE A 218 -10.92 2.33 20.23
N LEU A 219 -10.64 1.10 20.67
CA LEU A 219 -9.59 0.26 20.07
C LEU A 219 -9.90 -0.14 18.62
N ILE A 220 -11.17 -0.41 18.30
CA ILE A 220 -11.61 -0.63 16.91
C ILE A 220 -11.36 0.63 16.06
N GLY A 221 -11.65 1.82 16.58
CA GLY A 221 -11.35 3.10 15.94
C GLY A 221 -9.85 3.30 15.72
N LEU A 222 -9.00 2.98 16.69
CA LEU A 222 -7.55 3.02 16.55
C LEU A 222 -7.04 2.02 15.50
N TYR A 223 -7.61 0.80 15.47
CA TYR A 223 -7.25 -0.21 14.47
C TYR A 223 -7.64 0.21 13.06
N PHE A 224 -8.85 0.77 12.88
CA PHE A 224 -9.27 1.37 11.62
C PHE A 224 -8.30 2.46 11.18
N LEU A 225 -8.02 3.43 12.07
CA LEU A 225 -7.18 4.58 11.75
C LEU A 225 -5.74 4.17 11.40
N ALA A 226 -5.14 3.27 12.18
CA ALA A 226 -3.80 2.75 11.91
C ALA A 226 -3.74 2.04 10.53
N THR A 227 -4.77 1.25 10.21
CA THR A 227 -4.87 0.57 8.91
C THR A 227 -5.11 1.56 7.77
N PHE A 228 -5.94 2.58 7.99
CA PHE A 228 -6.18 3.66 7.03
C PHE A 228 -4.88 4.42 6.71
N CYS A 229 -4.15 4.87 7.73
CA CYS A 229 -2.90 5.61 7.55
C CYS A 229 -1.82 4.76 6.88
N PHE A 230 -1.73 3.47 7.22
CA PHE A 230 -0.82 2.55 6.56
C PHE A 230 -1.21 2.33 5.09
N ALA A 231 -2.49 2.20 4.78
CA ALA A 231 -2.98 2.09 3.40
C ALA A 231 -2.75 3.36 2.58
N CYS A 232 -2.83 4.55 3.20
CA CYS A 232 -2.42 5.82 2.58
C CYS A 232 -0.95 5.78 2.17
N PHE A 233 -0.07 5.40 3.09
CA PHE A 233 1.36 5.24 2.84
C PHE A 233 1.63 4.22 1.72
N GLU A 234 1.07 3.03 1.82
CA GLU A 234 1.29 1.93 0.88
C GLU A 234 0.88 2.28 -0.56
N SER A 235 -0.24 2.99 -0.72
CA SER A 235 -0.77 3.36 -2.04
C SER A 235 -0.04 4.54 -2.69
N THR A 236 0.54 5.44 -1.91
CA THR A 236 1.20 6.65 -2.44
C THR A 236 2.72 6.57 -2.48
N LEU A 237 3.36 5.68 -1.69
CA LEU A 237 4.81 5.53 -1.71
C LEU A 237 5.38 5.22 -3.11
N PRO A 238 4.81 4.29 -3.91
CA PRO A 238 5.32 4.05 -5.26
C PRO A 238 5.17 5.25 -6.19
N LEU A 239 4.12 6.06 -6.01
CA LEU A 239 3.90 7.29 -6.77
C LEU A 239 4.93 8.36 -6.36
N LEU A 240 5.16 8.51 -5.06
CA LEU A 240 6.14 9.46 -4.52
C LEU A 240 7.55 9.12 -5.00
N LEU A 241 7.99 7.89 -4.79
CA LEU A 241 9.34 7.44 -5.15
C LEU A 241 9.57 7.40 -6.67
N GLY A 242 8.52 7.11 -7.44
CA GLY A 242 8.57 7.12 -8.90
C GLY A 242 8.33 8.49 -9.52
N SER A 243 8.00 9.50 -8.70
CA SER A 243 7.86 10.87 -9.18
C SER A 243 9.23 11.43 -9.56
N PRO A 244 9.35 12.05 -10.75
CA PRO A 244 10.56 12.78 -11.10
C PRO A 244 10.87 13.93 -10.14
N ASP A 245 9.91 14.34 -9.34
CA ASP A 245 10.01 15.45 -8.40
C ASP A 245 10.48 15.00 -7.00
N PHE A 246 10.57 13.69 -6.74
CA PHE A 246 11.09 13.14 -5.49
C PHE A 246 12.54 12.70 -5.64
N HIS A 247 13.46 13.55 -5.17
CA HIS A 247 14.89 13.28 -5.15
C HIS A 247 15.40 13.42 -3.71
N PRO A 248 15.67 12.31 -3.00
CA PRO A 248 16.20 12.39 -1.64
C PRO A 248 17.55 13.10 -1.53
N ASP A 249 18.30 13.17 -2.62
CA ASP A 249 19.67 13.71 -2.60
C ASP A 249 19.81 15.10 -3.21
N ASP A 250 18.72 15.71 -3.76
CA ASP A 250 18.89 16.96 -4.51
C ASP A 250 17.76 17.98 -4.38
N PHE A 251 17.78 18.73 -3.29
CA PHE A 251 17.09 20.01 -3.20
C PHE A 251 17.90 21.20 -3.71
N ARG A 252 19.14 20.99 -4.19
CA ARG A 252 20.03 22.06 -4.65
C ARG A 252 19.75 22.43 -6.10
N GLN A 253 19.44 21.46 -6.97
CA GLN A 253 19.22 21.69 -8.40
C GLN A 253 18.02 22.61 -8.68
N PRO A 254 16.82 22.45 -8.06
CA PRO A 254 15.72 23.36 -8.27
C PRO A 254 16.03 24.81 -7.87
N ILE A 255 16.87 25.02 -6.85
CA ILE A 255 17.27 26.37 -6.40
C ILE A 255 18.22 27.02 -7.39
N ALA A 256 19.18 26.28 -7.93
CA ALA A 256 20.11 26.78 -8.95
C ALA A 256 19.36 27.13 -10.24
N LEU A 257 18.43 26.26 -10.67
CA LEU A 257 17.55 26.51 -11.80
C LEU A 257 16.68 27.76 -11.58
N ALA A 258 16.10 27.93 -10.38
CA ALA A 258 15.31 29.10 -10.02
C ALA A 258 16.14 30.39 -10.13
N GLY A 259 17.35 30.40 -9.61
CA GLY A 259 18.26 31.54 -9.72
C GLY A 259 18.56 31.91 -11.18
N LYS A 260 18.81 30.91 -12.04
CA LYS A 260 19.06 31.12 -13.47
C LYS A 260 17.82 31.61 -14.22
N ILE A 261 16.63 31.08 -13.92
CA ILE A 261 15.37 31.56 -14.49
C ILE A 261 15.08 32.98 -14.03
N ALA A 262 15.32 33.30 -12.76
CA ALA A 262 15.04 34.62 -12.20
C ALA A 262 15.96 35.72 -12.79
N SER A 263 17.26 35.43 -12.96
CA SER A 263 18.27 36.39 -13.43
C SER A 263 18.63 36.25 -14.91
N GLY A 264 18.25 35.12 -15.57
CA GLY A 264 18.62 34.84 -16.96
C GLY A 264 18.00 35.81 -17.97
N THR A 265 18.77 36.24 -18.93
CA THR A 265 18.33 37.09 -20.05
C THR A 265 18.13 36.32 -21.34
N ASP A 266 18.40 35.01 -21.32
CA ASP A 266 18.20 34.14 -22.47
C ASP A 266 16.70 33.94 -22.79
N PRO A 267 16.35 33.67 -24.08
CA PRO A 267 14.94 33.57 -24.51
C PRO A 267 14.14 32.52 -23.75
N VAL A 268 14.78 31.45 -23.25
CA VAL A 268 14.14 30.38 -22.48
C VAL A 268 13.78 30.88 -21.09
N ALA A 269 14.71 31.53 -20.39
CA ALA A 269 14.46 32.11 -19.07
C ALA A 269 13.34 33.15 -19.11
N VAL A 270 13.35 34.05 -20.13
CA VAL A 270 12.30 35.06 -20.34
C VAL A 270 10.96 34.39 -20.57
N HIS A 271 10.90 33.38 -21.43
CA HIS A 271 9.66 32.66 -21.71
C HIS A 271 9.14 31.90 -20.48
N VAL A 272 10.00 31.16 -19.75
CA VAL A 272 9.59 30.47 -18.54
C VAL A 272 9.06 31.45 -17.48
N ARG A 273 9.71 32.61 -17.30
CA ARG A 273 9.22 33.65 -16.39
C ARG A 273 7.85 34.21 -16.79
N SER A 274 7.57 34.36 -18.08
CA SER A 274 6.26 34.85 -18.54
C SER A 274 5.10 33.89 -18.24
N LEU A 275 5.39 32.61 -18.05
CA LEU A 275 4.41 31.58 -17.70
C LEU A 275 4.20 31.43 -16.18
N LEU A 276 5.08 32.03 -15.37
CA LEU A 276 4.99 31.98 -13.91
C LEU A 276 4.05 33.07 -13.38
N PRO A 277 3.29 32.82 -12.30
CA PRO A 277 2.54 33.88 -11.63
C PRO A 277 3.51 34.95 -11.09
N PRO A 278 3.06 36.24 -11.04
CA PRO A 278 3.87 37.36 -10.55
C PRO A 278 4.43 37.12 -9.12
N ASP A 279 3.68 36.41 -8.29
CA ASP A 279 4.10 36.08 -6.92
C ASP A 279 5.23 35.07 -6.89
N ALA A 280 5.21 34.06 -7.78
CA ALA A 280 6.28 33.09 -7.93
C ALA A 280 7.56 33.76 -8.48
N VAL A 281 7.43 34.66 -9.45
CA VAL A 281 8.58 35.40 -9.98
C VAL A 281 9.20 36.29 -8.90
N ARG A 282 8.38 36.95 -8.06
CA ARG A 282 8.89 37.73 -6.91
C ARG A 282 9.59 36.85 -5.89
N ALA A 283 9.01 35.70 -5.55
CA ALA A 283 9.61 34.75 -4.61
C ALA A 283 10.96 34.20 -5.11
N LEU A 284 11.11 33.97 -6.42
CA LEU A 284 12.35 33.54 -7.05
C LEU A 284 13.44 34.61 -7.04
N GLY A 285 13.06 35.88 -7.12
CA GLY A 285 13.95 37.03 -7.14
C GLY A 285 14.33 37.61 -5.78
N ASP A 286 13.68 37.16 -4.68
CA ASP A 286 13.91 37.68 -3.35
C ASP A 286 14.98 36.88 -2.57
N PRO A 287 16.21 37.44 -2.37
CA PRO A 287 17.26 36.76 -1.60
C PRO A 287 16.94 36.58 -0.12
N GLY A 288 15.89 37.25 0.41
CA GLY A 288 15.42 37.12 1.80
C GLY A 288 14.47 35.92 2.03
N THR A 289 14.03 35.23 0.99
CA THR A 289 13.22 34.03 1.13
C THR A 289 14.03 32.88 1.75
N THR A 290 13.49 32.29 2.82
CA THR A 290 14.13 31.12 3.43
C THR A 290 14.24 30.00 2.39
N PRO A 291 15.33 29.23 2.36
CA PRO A 291 15.53 28.14 1.40
C PRO A 291 14.34 27.17 1.31
N LEU A 292 13.64 26.97 2.42
CA LEU A 292 12.47 26.08 2.51
C LEU A 292 11.23 26.64 1.78
N LYS A 293 10.99 27.94 1.91
CA LYS A 293 9.86 28.64 1.25
C LYS A 293 10.09 28.72 -0.26
N ALA A 294 11.29 29.11 -0.68
CA ALA A 294 11.67 29.13 -2.09
C ALA A 294 11.59 27.73 -2.74
N ARG A 295 12.02 26.68 -2.04
CA ARG A 295 11.89 25.29 -2.49
C ARG A 295 10.45 24.87 -2.71
N ARG A 296 9.57 25.23 -1.79
CA ARG A 296 8.16 24.87 -1.85
C ARG A 296 7.45 25.56 -3.02
N GLU A 297 7.66 26.85 -3.19
CA GLU A 297 7.07 27.63 -4.27
C GLU A 297 7.59 27.20 -5.63
N LEU A 298 8.90 26.97 -5.75
CA LEU A 298 9.52 26.45 -6.96
C LEU A 298 8.99 25.06 -7.33
N TYR A 299 8.84 24.16 -6.38
CA TYR A 299 8.28 22.82 -6.60
C TYR A 299 6.86 22.90 -7.19
N PHE A 300 6.02 23.76 -6.64
CA PHE A 300 4.67 24.00 -7.17
C PHE A 300 4.70 24.52 -8.60
N GLU A 301 5.54 25.50 -8.86
CA GLU A 301 5.58 26.14 -10.16
C GLU A 301 6.23 25.27 -11.23
N ILE A 302 7.30 24.54 -10.91
CA ILE A 302 7.86 23.55 -11.84
C ILE A 302 6.81 22.46 -12.16
N ASN A 303 6.10 21.96 -11.17
CA ASN A 303 5.03 20.99 -11.41
C ASN A 303 3.89 21.56 -12.25
N ARG A 304 3.58 22.83 -12.09
CA ARG A 304 2.60 23.53 -12.93
C ARG A 304 3.10 23.71 -14.36
N LEU A 305 4.34 24.17 -14.55
CA LEU A 305 4.97 24.33 -15.85
C LEU A 305 5.10 22.99 -16.58
N LEU A 306 5.48 21.93 -15.89
CA LEU A 306 5.54 20.58 -16.45
C LEU A 306 4.18 20.05 -16.92
N LYS A 307 3.08 20.63 -16.46
CA LYS A 307 1.71 20.32 -16.90
C LYS A 307 1.18 21.27 -17.96
N SER A 308 1.81 22.45 -18.15
CA SER A 308 1.32 23.48 -19.07
C SER A 308 1.57 23.10 -20.53
N PRO A 309 0.55 23.13 -21.40
CA PRO A 309 0.74 22.95 -22.82
C PRO A 309 1.53 24.09 -23.48
N ASP A 310 1.57 25.27 -22.84
CA ASP A 310 2.15 26.48 -23.42
C ASP A 310 3.68 26.54 -23.34
N LEU A 311 4.30 25.71 -22.48
CA LEU A 311 5.74 25.72 -22.29
C LEU A 311 6.51 25.42 -23.59
N TYR A 312 6.03 24.51 -24.42
CA TYR A 312 6.69 24.09 -25.67
C TYR A 312 6.19 24.82 -26.92
N ALA A 313 5.16 25.67 -26.80
CA ALA A 313 4.58 26.38 -27.94
C ALA A 313 5.44 27.55 -28.42
N ALA A 314 6.53 27.90 -27.75
CA ALA A 314 7.27 29.13 -28.00
C ALA A 314 8.45 28.95 -28.98
N ALA A 315 8.72 30.01 -29.72
CA ALA A 315 9.91 30.15 -30.57
C ALA A 315 11.24 30.04 -29.81
N ALA A 316 11.22 30.23 -28.48
CA ALA A 316 12.39 30.10 -27.60
C ALA A 316 13.09 28.72 -27.69
N TRP A 317 12.36 27.67 -28.04
CA TRP A 317 12.90 26.30 -28.16
C TRP A 317 13.45 25.97 -29.55
N GLN A 318 13.20 26.81 -30.57
CA GLN A 318 13.60 26.52 -31.96
C GLN A 318 15.12 26.44 -32.15
N ASN A 319 15.89 27.13 -31.31
CA ASN A 319 17.35 27.14 -31.37
C ASN A 319 18.04 26.03 -30.54
N LEU A 320 17.25 25.20 -29.84
CA LEU A 320 17.78 24.11 -29.06
C LEU A 320 17.91 22.83 -29.91
N LYS A 321 19.07 22.16 -29.81
CA LYS A 321 19.27 20.83 -30.39
C LYS A 321 18.45 19.80 -29.56
N LEU A 322 17.21 19.61 -29.94
CA LEU A 322 16.32 18.67 -29.26
C LEU A 322 16.76 17.23 -29.44
N SER A 323 16.66 16.45 -28.37
CA SER A 323 16.91 15.00 -28.42
C SER A 323 15.91 14.31 -29.36
N PRO A 324 16.26 13.15 -29.96
CA PRO A 324 15.33 12.39 -30.80
C PRO A 324 14.03 12.00 -30.07
N GLU A 325 14.09 11.86 -28.76
CA GLU A 325 12.94 11.59 -27.92
C GLU A 325 12.03 12.82 -27.80
N ALA A 326 12.59 14.00 -27.56
CA ALA A 326 11.82 15.23 -27.52
C ALA A 326 11.13 15.53 -28.85
N GLN A 327 11.81 15.27 -29.98
CA GLN A 327 11.23 15.41 -31.32
C GLN A 327 10.05 14.45 -31.55
N ARG A 328 10.16 13.19 -31.12
CA ARG A 328 9.04 12.22 -31.20
C ARG A 328 7.85 12.63 -30.34
N LEU A 329 8.13 13.15 -29.15
CA LEU A 329 7.07 13.63 -28.26
C LEU A 329 6.38 14.88 -28.82
N LEU A 330 7.11 15.78 -29.50
CA LEU A 330 6.50 16.93 -30.19
C LEU A 330 5.52 16.51 -31.28
N ALA A 331 5.81 15.44 -32.02
CA ALA A 331 4.96 14.91 -33.07
C ALA A 331 3.77 14.07 -32.54
N ALA A 332 3.79 13.67 -31.27
CA ALA A 332 2.74 12.86 -30.67
C ALA A 332 1.52 13.71 -30.23
N PRO A 333 0.30 13.13 -30.16
CA PRO A 333 -0.90 13.84 -29.68
C PRO A 333 -0.69 14.41 -28.26
N PRO A 334 -1.22 15.60 -27.95
CA PRO A 334 -1.05 16.24 -26.66
C PRO A 334 -1.80 15.49 -25.56
N THR A 335 -1.07 14.80 -24.69
CA THR A 335 -1.56 14.17 -23.46
C THR A 335 -0.83 14.77 -22.26
N LEU A 336 -1.41 14.70 -21.07
CA LEU A 336 -0.77 15.22 -19.86
C LEU A 336 0.61 14.59 -19.61
N GLU A 337 0.74 13.27 -19.81
CA GLU A 337 2.00 12.53 -19.66
C GLU A 337 3.02 12.93 -20.74
N ARG A 338 2.58 13.03 -21.98
CA ARG A 338 3.41 13.53 -23.08
C ARG A 338 3.95 14.92 -22.78
N ASN A 339 3.10 15.85 -22.32
CA ASN A 339 3.49 17.21 -22.01
C ASN A 339 4.49 17.26 -20.85
N ARG A 340 4.26 16.51 -19.78
CA ARG A 340 5.21 16.39 -18.65
C ARG A 340 6.59 15.94 -19.13
N ARG A 341 6.63 14.86 -19.91
CA ARG A 341 7.89 14.28 -20.39
C ARG A 341 8.61 15.21 -21.37
N LEU A 342 7.85 15.84 -22.27
CA LEU A 342 8.39 16.81 -23.23
C LEU A 342 8.96 18.04 -22.52
N ASN A 343 8.17 18.66 -21.63
CA ASN A 343 8.60 19.87 -20.91
C ASN A 343 9.85 19.61 -20.07
N ARG A 344 9.96 18.45 -19.46
CA ARG A 344 11.16 18.04 -18.72
C ARG A 344 12.37 17.94 -19.65
N LEU A 345 12.25 17.24 -20.79
CA LEU A 345 13.34 17.10 -21.75
C LEU A 345 13.77 18.47 -22.33
N LEU A 346 12.82 19.37 -22.52
CA LEU A 346 13.12 20.75 -22.96
C LEU A 346 13.94 21.49 -21.90
N LEU A 347 13.52 21.44 -20.63
CA LEU A 347 14.26 22.07 -19.53
C LEU A 347 15.63 21.41 -19.30
N GLU A 348 15.73 20.09 -19.38
CA GLU A 348 17.02 19.38 -19.30
C GLU A 348 17.96 19.75 -20.44
N THR A 349 17.41 20.02 -21.63
CA THR A 349 18.20 20.46 -22.79
C THR A 349 18.66 21.92 -22.64
N ALA A 350 17.81 22.79 -22.07
CA ALA A 350 18.14 24.20 -21.85
C ALA A 350 19.11 24.40 -20.67
N TYR A 351 19.00 23.59 -19.63
CA TYR A 351 19.76 23.70 -18.39
C TYR A 351 20.41 22.36 -17.98
N PRO A 352 21.32 21.83 -18.80
CA PRO A 352 21.85 20.47 -18.60
C PRO A 352 22.71 20.34 -17.33
N GLU A 353 23.29 21.41 -16.82
CA GLU A 353 24.08 21.39 -15.59
C GLU A 353 23.20 21.46 -14.34
N ASP A 354 22.06 22.11 -14.43
CA ASP A 354 21.14 22.34 -13.29
C ASP A 354 20.10 21.22 -13.16
N LEU A 355 19.80 20.54 -14.25
CA LEU A 355 18.86 19.43 -14.32
C LEU A 355 19.53 18.15 -14.81
N ARG A 356 20.76 17.89 -14.37
CA ARG A 356 21.43 16.62 -14.70
C ARG A 356 20.51 15.47 -14.32
N PRO A 357 20.21 14.54 -15.26
CA PRO A 357 19.45 13.36 -14.92
C PRO A 357 20.21 12.62 -13.82
N GLN A 358 19.66 12.60 -12.62
CA GLN A 358 20.28 11.89 -11.51
C GLN A 358 20.32 10.41 -11.82
N LYS A 359 21.46 9.77 -11.51
CA LYS A 359 21.66 8.32 -11.63
C LYS A 359 20.71 7.48 -10.76
N PHE A 360 19.90 8.10 -9.92
CA PHE A 360 18.99 7.44 -8.98
C PHE A 360 17.53 7.79 -9.24
N TYR A 361 17.00 7.34 -10.37
CA TYR A 361 15.58 7.11 -10.48
C TYR A 361 15.23 5.89 -9.62
N TYR A 362 14.27 6.03 -8.70
CA TYR A 362 13.63 4.89 -8.09
C TYR A 362 12.72 4.23 -9.13
N ASP A 363 13.32 3.37 -9.95
CA ASP A 363 12.60 2.51 -10.88
C ASP A 363 11.82 1.42 -10.12
N GLU A 364 11.16 0.57 -10.84
CA GLU A 364 10.38 -0.52 -10.27
C GLU A 364 11.23 -1.45 -9.38
N ARG A 365 12.54 -1.61 -9.67
CA ARG A 365 13.46 -2.45 -8.86
C ARG A 365 13.72 -1.82 -7.50
N HIS A 366 14.06 -0.55 -7.47
CA HIS A 366 14.34 0.17 -6.23
C HIS A 366 13.10 0.21 -5.35
N ILE A 367 11.92 0.48 -5.92
CA ILE A 367 10.65 0.47 -5.18
C ILE A 367 10.38 -0.92 -4.60
N GLY A 368 10.57 -1.99 -5.39
CA GLY A 368 10.42 -3.36 -4.91
C GLY A 368 11.35 -3.69 -3.75
N TYR A 369 12.62 -3.28 -3.81
CA TYR A 369 13.58 -3.49 -2.73
C TYR A 369 13.23 -2.69 -1.46
N LEU A 370 12.72 -1.46 -1.60
CA LEU A 370 12.27 -0.66 -0.46
C LEU A 370 11.03 -1.27 0.22
N PHE A 371 10.08 -1.81 -0.57
CA PHE A 371 8.96 -2.57 0.00
C PHE A 371 9.40 -3.87 0.68
N ALA A 372 10.36 -4.60 0.09
CA ALA A 372 10.95 -5.78 0.72
C ALA A 372 11.67 -5.42 2.02
N PHE A 373 12.37 -4.29 2.06
CA PHE A 373 12.97 -3.76 3.29
C PHE A 373 11.90 -3.46 4.36
N CYS A 374 10.79 -2.81 3.99
CA CYS A 374 9.66 -2.62 4.90
C CYS A 374 9.08 -3.95 5.40
N GLY A 375 8.91 -4.92 4.51
CA GLY A 375 8.46 -6.26 4.85
C GLY A 375 9.40 -6.94 5.86
N LEU A 376 10.72 -6.86 5.64
CA LEU A 376 11.73 -7.41 6.54
C LEU A 376 11.67 -6.76 7.93
N MET A 377 11.61 -5.42 7.99
CA MET A 377 11.52 -4.69 9.25
C MET A 377 10.24 -5.05 10.04
N SER A 378 9.12 -5.17 9.33
CA SER A 378 7.85 -5.61 9.93
C SER A 378 7.92 -7.05 10.44
N ALA A 379 8.53 -7.97 9.68
CA ALA A 379 8.68 -9.37 10.05
C ALA A 379 9.59 -9.57 11.27
N LEU A 380 10.68 -8.82 11.38
CA LEU A 380 11.58 -8.84 12.54
C LEU A 380 10.84 -8.47 13.83
N VAL A 381 9.97 -7.46 13.76
CA VAL A 381 9.17 -7.04 14.91
C VAL A 381 8.11 -8.09 15.25
N GLN A 382 7.30 -8.48 14.27
CA GLN A 382 6.16 -9.38 14.48
C GLN A 382 6.58 -10.82 14.81
N GLY A 383 7.63 -11.32 14.16
CA GLY A 383 8.11 -12.70 14.35
C GLY A 383 9.05 -12.89 15.53
N GLY A 384 9.86 -11.86 15.88
CA GLY A 384 10.93 -12.02 16.87
C GLY A 384 10.79 -11.19 18.16
N MET A 385 10.27 -9.98 18.06
CA MET A 385 10.36 -9.01 19.15
C MET A 385 9.04 -8.80 19.90
N ILE A 386 7.89 -8.91 19.23
CA ILE A 386 6.59 -8.50 19.75
C ILE A 386 6.25 -9.12 21.10
N GLY A 387 6.48 -10.42 21.27
CA GLY A 387 6.18 -11.12 22.52
C GLY A 387 7.02 -10.62 23.70
N ARG A 388 8.31 -10.30 23.47
CA ARG A 388 9.20 -9.73 24.51
C ARG A 388 8.81 -8.30 24.86
N LEU A 389 8.46 -7.51 23.83
CA LEU A 389 8.06 -6.11 24.00
C LEU A 389 6.72 -5.99 24.74
N VAL A 390 5.74 -6.84 24.42
CA VAL A 390 4.47 -6.91 25.14
C VAL A 390 4.68 -7.30 26.60
N LYS A 391 5.52 -8.31 26.86
CA LYS A 391 5.86 -8.70 28.24
C LYS A 391 6.54 -7.58 29.02
N ARG A 392 7.42 -6.80 28.39
CA ARG A 392 8.19 -5.75 29.05
C ARG A 392 7.39 -4.46 29.24
N PHE A 393 6.71 -3.97 28.23
CA PHE A 393 6.07 -2.64 28.19
C PHE A 393 4.54 -2.69 28.33
N GLY A 394 3.91 -3.82 28.00
CA GLY A 394 2.46 -3.98 27.91
C GLY A 394 1.87 -3.42 26.62
N GLU A 395 0.67 -3.91 26.27
CA GLU A 395 -0.03 -3.54 25.04
C GLU A 395 -0.35 -2.03 24.94
N PRO A 396 -0.85 -1.35 26.00
CA PRO A 396 -1.21 0.07 25.88
C PRO A 396 -0.03 0.98 25.58
N ALA A 397 1.15 0.69 26.16
CA ALA A 397 2.36 1.47 25.90
C ALA A 397 2.82 1.29 24.44
N LEU A 398 2.77 0.06 23.92
CA LEU A 398 3.14 -0.23 22.54
C LEU A 398 2.18 0.40 21.53
N ILE A 399 0.87 0.42 21.80
CA ILE A 399 -0.10 1.10 20.95
C ILE A 399 0.17 2.60 20.90
N ARG A 400 0.41 3.24 22.05
CA ARG A 400 0.69 4.67 22.13
C ARG A 400 1.98 5.05 21.39
N SER A 401 3.08 4.35 21.69
CA SER A 401 4.38 4.62 21.07
C SER A 401 4.38 4.33 19.57
N SER A 402 3.68 3.28 19.12
CA SER A 402 3.59 2.94 17.71
C SER A 402 2.83 4.00 16.91
N LEU A 403 1.72 4.54 17.42
CA LEU A 403 0.98 5.59 16.74
C LEU A 403 1.81 6.87 16.58
N ILE A 404 2.54 7.27 17.63
CA ILE A 404 3.44 8.43 17.58
C ILE A 404 4.57 8.19 16.58
N ALA A 405 5.17 6.99 16.60
CA ALA A 405 6.26 6.65 15.70
C ALA A 405 5.80 6.55 14.23
N VAL A 406 4.60 6.01 13.95
CA VAL A 406 4.00 6.05 12.60
C VAL A 406 3.79 7.50 12.16
N GLY A 407 3.22 8.34 13.01
CA GLY A 407 3.01 9.76 12.70
C GLY A 407 4.32 10.49 12.39
N GLY A 408 5.35 10.30 13.21
CA GLY A 408 6.68 10.86 12.97
C GLY A 408 7.32 10.36 11.68
N SER A 409 7.25 9.04 11.41
CA SER A 409 7.81 8.46 10.20
C SER A 409 7.13 8.97 8.92
N LEU A 410 5.81 9.15 8.94
CA LEU A 410 5.05 9.70 7.82
C LEU A 410 5.42 11.17 7.53
N LEU A 411 5.85 11.94 8.53
CA LEU A 411 6.41 13.27 8.31
C LEU A 411 7.83 13.24 7.72
N ILE A 412 8.62 12.23 8.06
CA ILE A 412 10.01 12.11 7.58
C ILE A 412 10.05 11.71 6.09
N ILE A 413 9.23 10.72 5.67
CA ILE A 413 9.31 10.10 4.36
C ILE A 413 9.20 11.11 3.19
N PRO A 414 8.19 11.99 3.09
CA PRO A 414 8.05 12.90 1.95
C PRO A 414 9.09 14.00 1.90
N TYR A 415 9.83 14.21 2.98
CA TYR A 415 10.90 15.22 3.09
C TYR A 415 12.28 14.60 3.26
N ALA A 416 12.44 13.31 2.96
CA ALA A 416 13.72 12.62 3.07
C ALA A 416 14.72 13.20 2.06
N GLY A 417 15.76 13.86 2.54
CA GLY A 417 16.80 14.49 1.73
C GLY A 417 17.91 13.55 1.30
N ASN A 418 17.92 12.30 1.75
CA ASN A 418 18.88 11.27 1.36
C ASN A 418 18.32 9.86 1.63
N LEU A 419 18.96 8.86 1.03
CA LEU A 419 18.54 7.46 1.16
C LEU A 419 18.53 6.97 2.62
N GLY A 420 19.49 7.42 3.44
CA GLY A 420 19.57 7.02 4.86
C GLY A 420 18.34 7.48 5.66
N VAL A 421 17.92 8.74 5.48
CA VAL A 421 16.71 9.28 6.11
C VAL A 421 15.45 8.61 5.58
N LEU A 422 15.40 8.30 4.27
CA LEU A 422 14.29 7.54 3.69
C LEU A 422 14.19 6.14 4.31
N LEU A 423 15.30 5.40 4.38
CA LEU A 423 15.34 4.07 5.00
C LEU A 423 14.96 4.12 6.48
N LEU A 424 15.39 5.14 7.22
CA LEU A 424 14.96 5.36 8.60
C LEU A 424 13.45 5.55 8.71
N GLY A 425 12.87 6.42 7.87
CA GLY A 425 11.41 6.63 7.82
C GLY A 425 10.65 5.36 7.48
N LEU A 426 11.12 4.61 6.48
CA LEU A 426 10.53 3.33 6.06
C LEU A 426 10.65 2.25 7.15
N ALA A 427 11.80 2.15 7.81
CA ALA A 427 11.97 1.23 8.93
C ALA A 427 11.02 1.57 10.08
N LEU A 428 10.92 2.84 10.46
CA LEU A 428 10.04 3.30 11.53
C LEU A 428 8.58 3.02 11.22
N VAL A 429 8.07 3.32 10.01
CA VAL A 429 6.67 3.04 9.66
C VAL A 429 6.37 1.55 9.66
N ALA A 430 7.27 0.72 9.11
CA ALA A 430 7.10 -0.72 9.03
C ALA A 430 7.11 -1.39 10.41
N MET A 431 8.09 -1.05 11.25
CA MET A 431 8.21 -1.58 12.61
C MET A 431 7.04 -1.13 13.49
N SER A 432 6.67 0.15 13.43
CA SER A 432 5.60 0.71 14.24
C SER A 432 4.23 0.16 13.86
N SER A 433 3.97 -0.06 12.56
CA SER A 433 2.74 -0.71 12.10
C SER A 433 2.62 -2.14 12.62
N GLY A 434 3.73 -2.88 12.64
CA GLY A 434 3.79 -4.21 13.26
C GLY A 434 3.53 -4.18 14.78
N LEU A 435 4.08 -3.17 15.46
CA LEU A 435 3.88 -2.96 16.90
C LEU A 435 2.46 -2.49 17.28
N ASN A 436 1.70 -1.94 16.34
CA ASN A 436 0.33 -1.50 16.61
C ASN A 436 -0.68 -2.64 16.51
N ARG A 437 -0.62 -3.41 15.42
CA ARG A 437 -1.68 -4.36 15.03
C ARG A 437 -1.90 -5.46 16.06
N ALA A 438 -0.85 -6.16 16.48
CA ALA A 438 -0.98 -7.30 17.37
C ALA A 438 -1.40 -6.89 18.81
N PRO A 439 -0.81 -5.87 19.46
CA PRO A 439 -1.28 -5.42 20.77
C PRO A 439 -2.71 -4.87 20.76
N THR A 440 -3.12 -4.17 19.70
CA THR A 440 -4.52 -3.67 19.60
C THR A 440 -5.51 -4.84 19.56
N MET A 441 -5.24 -5.87 18.74
CA MET A 441 -6.08 -7.07 18.70
C MET A 441 -6.05 -7.83 20.03
N GLY A 442 -4.90 -7.90 20.69
CA GLY A 442 -4.75 -8.51 22.01
C GLY A 442 -5.62 -7.80 23.07
N LEU A 443 -5.55 -6.48 23.13
CA LEU A 443 -6.38 -5.71 24.08
C LEU A 443 -7.89 -5.83 23.78
N ILE A 444 -8.28 -5.82 22.51
CA ILE A 444 -9.69 -6.05 22.13
C ILE A 444 -10.15 -7.40 22.66
N SER A 445 -9.34 -8.45 22.50
CA SER A 445 -9.65 -9.79 23.02
C SER A 445 -9.76 -9.82 24.55
N ILE A 446 -8.88 -9.11 25.26
CA ILE A 446 -8.89 -9.05 26.73
C ILE A 446 -10.13 -8.33 27.27
N PHE A 447 -10.56 -7.25 26.62
CA PHE A 447 -11.74 -6.47 27.03
C PHE A 447 -13.08 -7.03 26.51
N THR A 448 -13.05 -8.13 25.78
CA THR A 448 -14.24 -8.76 25.19
C THR A 448 -14.57 -10.05 25.94
N PRO A 449 -15.84 -10.27 26.35
CA PRO A 449 -16.31 -11.54 26.92
C PRO A 449 -15.97 -12.71 25.98
N ALA A 450 -15.65 -13.88 26.55
CA ALA A 450 -15.21 -15.05 25.79
C ALA A 450 -16.22 -15.47 24.71
N GLU A 451 -17.51 -15.37 25.01
CA GLU A 451 -18.63 -15.75 24.13
C GLU A 451 -18.75 -14.81 22.92
N GLU A 452 -18.27 -13.56 23.01
CA GLU A 452 -18.40 -12.53 21.98
C GLU A 452 -17.10 -12.28 21.20
N GLN A 453 -15.96 -12.88 21.62
CA GLN A 453 -14.65 -12.60 21.03
C GLN A 453 -14.62 -12.79 19.52
N GLY A 454 -15.20 -13.86 19.01
CA GLY A 454 -15.25 -14.13 17.58
C GLY A 454 -16.00 -13.04 16.79
N ALA A 455 -17.13 -12.59 17.32
CA ALA A 455 -17.94 -11.55 16.70
C ALA A 455 -17.23 -10.19 16.69
N ILE A 456 -16.64 -9.80 17.81
CA ILE A 456 -15.97 -8.49 17.96
C ILE A 456 -14.66 -8.43 17.18
N LEU A 457 -13.87 -9.50 17.18
CA LEU A 457 -12.69 -9.61 16.32
C LEU A 457 -13.06 -9.56 14.83
N GLY A 458 -14.20 -10.14 14.44
CA GLY A 458 -14.76 -10.02 13.10
C GLY A 458 -15.11 -8.58 12.72
N VAL A 459 -15.76 -7.83 13.62
CA VAL A 459 -16.04 -6.39 13.45
C VAL A 459 -14.72 -5.60 13.30
N THR A 460 -13.72 -5.91 14.13
CA THR A 460 -12.40 -5.25 14.07
C THR A 460 -11.72 -5.48 12.73
N GLN A 461 -11.72 -6.70 12.23
CA GLN A 461 -11.15 -7.02 10.91
C GLN A 461 -11.90 -6.30 9.77
N SER A 462 -13.23 -6.22 9.88
CA SER A 462 -14.05 -5.48 8.92
C SER A 462 -13.74 -3.98 8.96
N ALA A 463 -13.53 -3.40 10.15
CA ALA A 463 -13.08 -2.01 10.29
C ALA A 463 -11.71 -1.79 9.62
N GLY A 464 -10.75 -2.70 9.80
CA GLY A 464 -9.49 -2.66 9.08
C GLY A 464 -9.65 -2.75 7.56
N THR A 465 -10.62 -3.54 7.07
CA THR A 465 -10.91 -3.61 5.63
C THR A 465 -11.47 -2.29 5.10
N LEU A 466 -12.33 -1.60 5.88
CA LEU A 466 -12.78 -0.24 5.54
C LEU A 466 -11.61 0.74 5.47
N GLY A 467 -10.62 0.62 6.37
CA GLY A 467 -9.39 1.41 6.29
C GLY A 467 -8.63 1.20 4.97
N ARG A 468 -8.55 -0.05 4.50
CA ARG A 468 -7.95 -0.38 3.19
C ARG A 468 -8.79 0.03 1.98
N ILE A 469 -10.08 0.32 2.15
CA ILE A 469 -10.94 0.88 1.10
C ILE A 469 -10.75 2.40 1.03
N PHE A 470 -10.94 3.09 2.15
CA PHE A 470 -10.92 4.56 2.17
C PHE A 470 -9.51 5.15 2.12
N GLY A 471 -8.50 4.44 2.63
CA GLY A 471 -7.11 4.89 2.62
C GLY A 471 -6.60 5.22 1.22
N PRO A 472 -6.57 4.29 0.27
CA PRO A 472 -6.13 4.55 -1.09
C PRO A 472 -6.97 5.60 -1.82
N LEU A 473 -8.31 5.57 -1.68
CA LEU A 473 -9.20 6.55 -2.30
C LEU A 473 -8.87 7.98 -1.85
N PHE A 474 -8.70 8.18 -0.56
CA PHE A 474 -8.29 9.46 -0.01
C PHE A 474 -6.87 9.83 -0.44
N ALA A 475 -5.92 8.92 -0.22
CA ALA A 475 -4.50 9.22 -0.34
C ALA A 475 -4.08 9.54 -1.77
N THR A 476 -4.53 8.77 -2.76
CA THR A 476 -4.17 9.02 -4.16
C THR A 476 -4.89 10.24 -4.73
N SER A 477 -6.12 10.54 -4.28
CA SER A 477 -6.82 11.78 -4.63
C SER A 477 -6.10 13.00 -4.03
N ALA A 478 -5.73 12.94 -2.76
CA ALA A 478 -4.98 14.00 -2.08
C ALA A 478 -3.57 14.16 -2.69
N TYR A 479 -2.91 13.06 -3.04
CA TYR A 479 -1.60 13.05 -3.72
C TYR A 479 -1.65 13.78 -5.07
N ALA A 480 -2.72 13.58 -5.83
CA ALA A 480 -2.88 14.25 -7.12
C ALA A 480 -3.03 15.78 -7.00
N LEU A 481 -3.57 16.27 -5.88
CA LEU A 481 -3.64 17.68 -5.56
C LEU A 481 -2.30 18.22 -5.06
N TYR A 482 -1.70 17.52 -4.10
CA TYR A 482 -0.42 17.85 -3.49
C TYR A 482 0.29 16.59 -2.97
N PRO A 483 1.47 16.22 -3.51
CA PRO A 483 2.12 14.93 -3.24
C PRO A 483 2.42 14.62 -1.76
N HIS A 484 2.66 15.64 -0.95
CA HIS A 484 2.95 15.45 0.48
C HIS A 484 1.69 15.37 1.34
N SER A 485 0.53 15.82 0.84
CA SER A 485 -0.70 15.95 1.64
C SER A 485 -1.17 14.65 2.30
N PRO A 486 -1.16 13.47 1.63
CA PRO A 486 -1.63 12.25 2.28
C PRO A 486 -0.73 11.83 3.45
N TYR A 487 0.56 12.10 3.35
CA TYR A 487 1.52 11.81 4.43
C TYR A 487 1.32 12.72 5.64
N VAL A 488 1.17 14.03 5.38
CA VAL A 488 0.97 15.03 6.46
C VAL A 488 -0.36 14.79 7.17
N VAL A 489 -1.46 14.56 6.43
CA VAL A 489 -2.76 14.28 7.03
C VAL A 489 -2.73 12.98 7.85
N ALA A 490 -2.19 11.90 7.29
CA ALA A 490 -2.08 10.63 8.01
C ALA A 490 -1.17 10.76 9.25
N ALA A 491 -0.10 11.55 9.18
CA ALA A 491 0.78 11.84 10.31
C ALA A 491 0.03 12.56 11.43
N ILE A 492 -0.71 13.64 11.09
CA ILE A 492 -1.50 14.39 12.07
C ILE A 492 -2.53 13.47 12.73
N LEU A 493 -3.25 12.66 11.95
CA LEU A 493 -4.24 11.72 12.47
C LEU A 493 -3.60 10.69 13.43
N CYS A 494 -2.44 10.13 13.08
CA CYS A 494 -1.72 9.19 13.95
C CYS A 494 -1.22 9.85 15.24
N LEU A 495 -0.67 11.07 15.16
CA LEU A 495 -0.18 11.80 16.33
C LEU A 495 -1.34 12.16 17.27
N LEU A 496 -2.45 12.68 16.73
CA LEU A 496 -3.65 12.97 17.53
C LEU A 496 -4.22 11.71 18.17
N ALA A 497 -4.29 10.59 17.42
CA ALA A 497 -4.73 9.32 17.97
C ALA A 497 -3.79 8.81 19.08
N GLY A 498 -2.48 8.99 18.92
CA GLY A 498 -1.49 8.67 19.94
C GLY A 498 -1.69 9.49 21.23
N LEU A 499 -1.93 10.80 21.09
CA LEU A 499 -2.23 11.70 22.21
C LEU A 499 -3.55 11.32 22.92
N VAL A 500 -4.60 11.03 22.16
CA VAL A 500 -5.88 10.56 22.73
C VAL A 500 -5.71 9.20 23.41
N ALA A 501 -4.93 8.29 22.82
CA ALA A 501 -4.62 6.99 23.40
C ALA A 501 -3.84 7.10 24.72
N MET A 502 -2.99 8.14 24.88
CA MET A 502 -2.32 8.41 26.18
C MET A 502 -3.32 8.68 27.31
N LYS A 503 -4.43 9.37 26.99
CA LYS A 503 -5.46 9.71 27.98
C LYS A 503 -6.49 8.60 28.20
N LYS A 504 -6.88 7.86 27.14
CA LYS A 504 -8.01 6.91 27.17
C LYS A 504 -7.64 5.47 27.45
N LEU A 505 -6.42 5.02 27.07
CA LEU A 505 -6.01 3.65 27.34
C LEU A 505 -5.59 3.49 28.80
N PRO A 506 -6.09 2.44 29.50
CA PRO A 506 -5.72 2.19 30.89
C PRO A 506 -4.21 1.90 31.03
N PRO A 507 -3.61 2.18 32.18
CA PRO A 507 -2.26 1.74 32.49
C PRO A 507 -2.22 0.20 32.56
N ARG A 508 -1.05 -0.39 32.37
CA ARG A 508 -0.86 -1.85 32.38
C ARG A 508 -1.40 -2.51 33.65
N THR A 509 -1.28 -1.84 34.79
CA THR A 509 -1.73 -2.31 36.12
C THR A 509 -3.26 -2.44 36.24
N ALA A 510 -4.01 -1.77 35.39
CA ALA A 510 -5.48 -1.80 35.37
C ALA A 510 -6.07 -2.79 34.33
N ILE A 511 -5.22 -3.57 33.66
CA ILE A 511 -5.67 -4.57 32.69
C ILE A 511 -5.86 -5.89 33.46
N PRO A 512 -7.02 -6.57 33.33
CA PRO A 512 -7.24 -7.88 33.93
C PRO A 512 -6.15 -8.85 33.47
N ALA A 513 -5.56 -9.60 34.40
CA ALA A 513 -4.66 -10.69 34.06
C ALA A 513 -5.42 -11.70 33.18
N HIS A 514 -4.79 -12.15 32.10
CA HIS A 514 -5.35 -13.16 31.21
C HIS A 514 -5.65 -14.42 32.07
N GLN A 515 -6.92 -14.64 32.41
CA GLN A 515 -7.33 -15.90 33.00
C GLN A 515 -7.21 -16.96 31.91
N PRO A 516 -6.40 -18.01 32.09
CA PRO A 516 -6.45 -19.16 31.20
C PRO A 516 -7.89 -19.71 31.21
N PRO A 517 -8.41 -20.22 30.09
CA PRO A 517 -9.73 -20.84 30.08
C PRO A 517 -9.78 -21.87 31.22
N SER A 518 -10.78 -21.72 32.09
CA SER A 518 -11.08 -22.68 33.14
C SER A 518 -11.16 -24.06 32.48
N ALA A 519 -10.35 -25.00 33.00
CA ALA A 519 -10.45 -26.39 32.57
C ALA A 519 -11.91 -26.83 32.70
N PRO A 520 -12.46 -27.54 31.70
CA PRO A 520 -13.79 -28.11 31.85
C PRO A 520 -13.76 -29.08 33.03
N ILE A 521 -14.69 -28.84 33.98
CA ILE A 521 -14.99 -29.76 35.09
C ILE A 521 -15.54 -31.04 34.51
#